data_b60164196e8d963bbc482c53685afb64
#
_entry.id   b60164196e8d963bbc482c53685afb64
#
_cell.length_a   1.000
_cell.length_b   1.000
_cell.length_c   1.000
_cell.angle_alpha   90.00
_cell.angle_beta   90.00
_cell.angle_gamma   90.00
#
_symmetry.space_group_name_H-M   'P 1'
#
loop_
_entity.id
_entity.type
_entity.pdbx_description
1 polymer ?
#
loop_
_entity_poly.entity_id
_entity_poly.type
_entity_poly.pdbx_seq_one_letter_code
_entity_poly.pdbx_strand_id
1 'polypeptide(L)'
;LGYDITSKGDGVSVVGILDDSPVKDKLKRGDLLNSINNDEISSASEFIAMLRTYDIGDTVKIGLIRDVDGNLKNLEIETKLIEHVEYEGEPMVGFLATTVNERFDFPFEIDIKTGNVGGPSAGLMMALNVYNNLIPEDITNSLVIAGTGTIEIDGSVGPVGGVKQKVIAAKRAGAELILVPTANFEEAKPLETESTEIVAIDTFDEALQVISEYSSR
;
A
#
# COMPACT_ATOMS: atom_id res chain seq x y z
N LEU A 1 -3.71 -14.06 -4.34
CA LEU A 1 -5.01 -14.63 -4.72
C LEU A 1 -5.31 -14.50 -6.24
N GLY A 2 -4.50 -13.71 -6.99
CA GLY A 2 -4.61 -13.58 -8.45
C GLY A 2 -5.82 -12.79 -8.97
N TYR A 3 -6.40 -11.96 -8.14
CA TYR A 3 -7.46 -11.03 -8.57
C TYR A 3 -6.86 -9.87 -9.38
N ASP A 4 -7.54 -9.49 -10.45
CA ASP A 4 -7.22 -8.31 -11.24
C ASP A 4 -7.73 -7.07 -10.50
N ILE A 5 -6.83 -6.30 -9.93
CA ILE A 5 -7.13 -5.06 -9.21
C ILE A 5 -6.54 -3.90 -10.01
N THR A 6 -7.39 -2.96 -10.41
CA THR A 6 -6.93 -1.76 -11.12
C THR A 6 -6.96 -0.55 -10.22
N SER A 7 -5.88 0.25 -10.26
CA SER A 7 -5.83 1.54 -9.59
C SER A 7 -6.29 2.64 -10.56
N LYS A 8 -7.19 3.48 -10.10
CA LYS A 8 -7.64 4.69 -10.79
C LYS A 8 -7.51 5.89 -9.87
N GLY A 9 -7.41 7.06 -10.45
CA GLY A 9 -7.35 8.32 -9.74
C GLY A 9 -7.76 9.48 -10.61
N ASP A 10 -7.45 10.68 -10.17
CA ASP A 10 -7.76 11.92 -10.89
C ASP A 10 -6.51 12.47 -11.62
N GLY A 11 -5.48 11.64 -11.81
CA GLY A 11 -4.22 11.97 -12.46
C GLY A 11 -2.98 11.66 -11.60
N VAL A 12 -1.82 12.02 -12.11
CA VAL A 12 -0.51 11.74 -11.51
C VAL A 12 0.14 13.04 -11.03
N SER A 13 0.30 13.21 -9.72
CA SER A 13 0.96 14.40 -9.16
C SER A 13 2.47 14.21 -9.09
N VAL A 14 3.22 15.23 -9.50
CA VAL A 14 4.68 15.31 -9.34
C VAL A 14 5.01 15.70 -7.90
N VAL A 15 5.61 14.78 -7.14
CA VAL A 15 6.00 15.01 -5.74
C VAL A 15 7.50 15.33 -5.57
N GLY A 16 8.31 15.03 -6.58
CA GLY A 16 9.73 15.32 -6.63
C GLY A 16 10.29 15.13 -8.03
N ILE A 17 11.46 15.72 -8.32
CA ILE A 17 12.14 15.61 -9.60
C ILE A 17 13.58 15.19 -9.32
N LEU A 18 14.11 14.22 -10.05
CA LEU A 18 15.47 13.73 -9.89
C LEU A 18 16.48 14.78 -10.44
N ASP A 19 17.66 14.84 -9.84
CA ASP A 19 18.67 15.88 -10.17
C ASP A 19 19.11 15.85 -11.63
N ASP A 20 19.28 14.67 -12.22
CA ASP A 20 19.72 14.48 -13.60
C ASP A 20 18.55 14.22 -14.58
N SER A 21 17.34 14.58 -14.19
CA SER A 21 16.13 14.36 -14.97
C SER A 21 16.04 15.29 -16.21
N PRO A 22 15.66 14.75 -17.39
CA PRO A 22 15.41 15.55 -18.60
C PRO A 22 14.21 16.48 -18.47
N VAL A 23 13.42 16.36 -17.39
CA VAL A 23 12.26 17.22 -17.10
C VAL A 23 12.51 18.21 -15.98
N LYS A 24 13.75 18.34 -15.46
CA LYS A 24 14.09 19.22 -14.34
C LYS A 24 13.64 20.67 -14.52
N ASP A 25 13.77 21.21 -15.74
CA ASP A 25 13.36 22.58 -16.06
C ASP A 25 11.96 22.67 -16.68
N LYS A 26 11.28 21.53 -16.85
CA LYS A 26 9.98 21.44 -17.52
C LYS A 26 8.83 21.15 -16.57
N LEU A 27 9.03 20.23 -15.63
CA LEU A 27 8.08 19.89 -14.57
C LEU A 27 8.34 20.69 -13.29
N LYS A 28 7.30 20.79 -12.48
CA LYS A 28 7.36 21.36 -11.14
C LYS A 28 6.64 20.44 -10.16
N ARG A 29 7.09 20.44 -8.90
CA ARG A 29 6.33 19.81 -7.83
C ARG A 29 4.91 20.39 -7.77
N GLY A 30 3.91 19.51 -7.70
CA GLY A 30 2.51 19.87 -7.71
C GLY A 30 1.85 19.90 -9.11
N ASP A 31 2.61 19.71 -10.19
CA ASP A 31 2.02 19.47 -11.51
C ASP A 31 1.16 18.20 -11.46
N LEU A 32 0.01 18.25 -12.10
CA LEU A 32 -0.89 17.12 -12.28
C LEU A 32 -0.84 16.63 -13.72
N LEU A 33 -0.21 15.50 -13.95
CA LEU A 33 -0.14 14.87 -15.26
C LEU A 33 -1.45 14.11 -15.53
N ASN A 34 -1.96 14.24 -16.75
CA ASN A 34 -3.24 13.66 -17.17
C ASN A 34 -3.20 12.95 -18.53
N SER A 35 -2.07 13.01 -19.26
CA SER A 35 -1.93 12.27 -20.51
C SER A 35 -0.47 12.01 -20.89
N ILE A 36 -0.24 10.98 -21.71
CA ILE A 36 0.99 10.69 -22.41
C ILE A 36 0.69 10.41 -23.87
N ASN A 37 1.36 11.12 -24.80
CA ASN A 37 1.10 11.04 -26.25
C ASN A 37 -0.40 11.14 -26.63
N ASN A 38 -1.18 11.95 -25.91
CA ASN A 38 -2.62 12.17 -25.98
C ASN A 38 -3.51 11.05 -25.40
N ASP A 39 -2.93 9.94 -24.94
CA ASP A 39 -3.67 8.93 -24.20
C ASP A 39 -3.84 9.38 -22.74
N GLU A 40 -5.08 9.39 -22.26
CA GLU A 40 -5.39 9.80 -20.88
C GLU A 40 -4.78 8.85 -19.87
N ILE A 41 -4.30 9.39 -18.75
CA ILE A 41 -3.83 8.64 -17.59
C ILE A 41 -4.54 9.13 -16.33
N SER A 42 -4.91 8.18 -15.48
CA SER A 42 -5.60 8.45 -14.23
C SER A 42 -4.78 8.09 -12.98
N SER A 43 -3.75 7.27 -13.11
CA SER A 43 -2.94 6.79 -11.99
C SER A 43 -1.46 6.64 -12.32
N ALA A 44 -0.61 6.61 -11.29
CA ALA A 44 0.82 6.38 -11.45
C ALA A 44 1.13 4.99 -12.01
N SER A 45 0.37 3.96 -11.63
CA SER A 45 0.51 2.61 -12.18
C SER A 45 0.20 2.56 -13.66
N GLU A 46 -0.86 3.25 -14.11
CA GLU A 46 -1.21 3.37 -15.52
C GLU A 46 -0.13 4.14 -16.31
N PHE A 47 0.38 5.23 -15.74
CA PHE A 47 1.50 5.98 -16.32
C PHE A 47 2.75 5.10 -16.52
N ILE A 48 3.15 4.35 -15.50
CA ILE A 48 4.30 3.42 -15.56
C ILE A 48 4.06 2.32 -16.59
N ALA A 49 2.86 1.72 -16.62
CA ALA A 49 2.51 0.70 -17.59
C ALA A 49 2.60 1.22 -19.03
N MET A 50 2.15 2.46 -19.27
CA MET A 50 2.32 3.12 -20.56
C MET A 50 3.79 3.36 -20.92
N LEU A 51 4.61 3.87 -19.98
CA LEU A 51 6.03 4.08 -20.23
C LEU A 51 6.74 2.80 -20.71
N ARG A 52 6.38 1.64 -20.13
CA ARG A 52 6.94 0.32 -20.51
C ARG A 52 6.65 -0.11 -21.94
N THR A 53 5.75 0.58 -22.65
CA THR A 53 5.48 0.32 -24.08
C THR A 53 6.43 1.07 -25.01
N TYR A 54 7.31 1.91 -24.49
CA TYR A 54 8.31 2.70 -25.23
C TYR A 54 9.72 2.21 -24.89
N ASP A 55 10.66 2.56 -25.76
CA ASP A 55 12.09 2.28 -25.55
C ASP A 55 12.79 3.46 -24.84
N ILE A 56 13.89 3.16 -24.14
CA ILE A 56 14.79 4.18 -23.58
C ILE A 56 15.33 5.04 -24.73
N GLY A 57 15.21 6.36 -24.57
CA GLY A 57 15.59 7.34 -25.59
C GLY A 57 14.45 7.80 -26.48
N ASP A 58 13.31 7.13 -26.45
CA ASP A 58 12.09 7.61 -27.14
C ASP A 58 11.64 8.95 -26.58
N THR A 59 11.01 9.73 -27.45
CA THR A 59 10.43 11.02 -27.08
C THR A 59 8.94 10.88 -26.87
N VAL A 60 8.47 11.32 -25.69
CA VAL A 60 7.06 11.33 -25.33
C VAL A 60 6.58 12.74 -25.02
N LYS A 61 5.29 12.99 -25.28
CA LYS A 61 4.58 14.21 -24.91
C LYS A 61 3.76 13.92 -23.65
N ILE A 62 3.88 14.78 -22.67
CA ILE A 62 3.16 14.68 -21.39
C ILE A 62 2.24 15.87 -21.24
N GLY A 63 0.93 15.64 -21.20
CA GLY A 63 -0.05 16.62 -20.84
C GLY A 63 -0.14 16.78 -19.33
N LEU A 64 -0.25 18.02 -18.87
CA LEU A 64 -0.34 18.34 -17.45
C LEU A 64 -1.17 19.58 -17.17
N ILE A 65 -1.67 19.66 -15.96
CA ILE A 65 -2.32 20.83 -15.39
C ILE A 65 -1.39 21.43 -14.34
N ARG A 66 -1.12 22.73 -14.44
CA ARG A 66 -0.29 23.49 -13.49
C ARG A 66 -1.07 24.65 -12.92
N ASP A 67 -1.03 24.82 -11.60
CA ASP A 67 -1.48 26.05 -10.97
C ASP A 67 -0.42 27.15 -11.16
N VAL A 68 -0.84 28.25 -11.76
CA VAL A 68 -0.03 29.45 -11.92
C VAL A 68 -0.80 30.62 -11.33
N ASP A 69 -0.41 31.04 -10.13
CA ASP A 69 -1.03 32.15 -9.39
C ASP A 69 -2.55 31.97 -9.17
N GLY A 70 -2.97 30.76 -8.78
CA GLY A 70 -4.37 30.40 -8.54
C GLY A 70 -5.18 30.11 -9.82
N ASN A 71 -4.52 30.04 -10.97
CA ASN A 71 -5.17 29.72 -12.25
C ASN A 71 -4.62 28.39 -12.80
N LEU A 72 -5.50 27.43 -13.02
CA LEU A 72 -5.14 26.16 -13.64
C LEU A 72 -4.90 26.32 -15.13
N LYS A 73 -3.72 25.91 -15.60
CA LYS A 73 -3.33 25.95 -17.01
C LYS A 73 -3.04 24.56 -17.51
N ASN A 74 -3.63 24.19 -18.65
CA ASN A 74 -3.25 23.01 -19.40
C ASN A 74 -1.96 23.30 -20.15
N LEU A 75 -0.97 22.45 -19.95
CA LEU A 75 0.35 22.54 -20.58
C LEU A 75 0.70 21.17 -21.19
N GLU A 76 1.58 21.19 -22.16
CA GLU A 76 2.19 20.00 -22.73
C GLU A 76 3.71 20.18 -22.70
N ILE A 77 4.42 19.14 -22.31
CA ILE A 77 5.88 19.09 -22.40
C ILE A 77 6.31 17.89 -23.24
N GLU A 78 7.44 18.02 -23.90
CA GLU A 78 8.08 16.94 -24.63
C GLU A 78 9.37 16.55 -23.91
N THR A 79 9.62 15.26 -23.74
CA THR A 79 10.82 14.75 -23.05
C THR A 79 11.25 13.42 -23.62
N LYS A 80 12.54 13.10 -23.45
CA LYS A 80 13.08 11.78 -23.73
C LYS A 80 12.98 10.88 -22.52
N LEU A 81 12.70 9.62 -22.75
CA LEU A 81 12.78 8.60 -21.72
C LEU A 81 14.24 8.26 -21.43
N ILE A 82 14.54 8.11 -20.15
CA ILE A 82 15.86 7.68 -19.67
C ILE A 82 15.74 6.31 -18.99
N GLU A 83 16.85 5.66 -18.74
CA GLU A 83 16.86 4.41 -18.00
C GLU A 83 16.55 4.63 -16.53
N HIS A 84 15.75 3.72 -15.95
CA HIS A 84 15.38 3.77 -14.54
C HIS A 84 16.61 3.58 -13.64
N VAL A 85 16.70 4.36 -12.55
CA VAL A 85 17.88 4.37 -11.67
C VAL A 85 18.10 3.07 -10.88
N GLU A 86 17.03 2.28 -10.65
CA GLU A 86 17.06 1.05 -9.86
C GLU A 86 16.74 -0.20 -10.69
N TYR A 87 16.05 -0.06 -11.82
CA TYR A 87 15.57 -1.17 -12.65
C TYR A 87 16.18 -1.08 -14.05
N GLU A 88 17.22 -1.89 -14.29
CA GLU A 88 17.94 -1.94 -15.56
C GLU A 88 16.99 -2.31 -16.72
N GLY A 89 17.07 -1.54 -17.81
CA GLY A 89 16.23 -1.73 -18.99
C GLY A 89 14.82 -1.14 -18.92
N GLU A 90 14.40 -0.60 -17.79
CA GLU A 90 13.08 0.03 -17.66
C GLU A 90 13.13 1.53 -18.01
N PRO A 91 12.22 2.02 -18.86
CA PRO A 91 12.17 3.44 -19.21
C PRO A 91 11.50 4.26 -18.10
N MET A 92 12.03 5.46 -17.84
CA MET A 92 11.39 6.44 -16.94
C MET A 92 11.53 7.86 -17.47
N VAL A 93 10.76 8.79 -16.86
CA VAL A 93 10.82 10.24 -17.14
C VAL A 93 11.77 10.97 -16.17
N GLY A 94 11.98 10.43 -14.97
CA GLY A 94 12.91 10.99 -13.97
C GLY A 94 12.26 11.95 -12.97
N PHE A 95 11.06 11.63 -12.51
CA PHE A 95 10.39 12.32 -11.40
C PHE A 95 9.72 11.30 -10.46
N LEU A 96 9.43 11.74 -9.24
CA LEU A 96 8.67 10.97 -8.26
C LEU A 96 7.18 11.33 -8.39
N ALA A 97 6.34 10.31 -8.44
CA ALA A 97 4.92 10.44 -8.72
C ALA A 97 4.05 9.83 -7.60
N THR A 98 2.84 10.35 -7.47
CA THR A 98 1.76 9.72 -6.69
C THR A 98 0.44 9.89 -7.42
N THR A 99 -0.47 8.93 -7.27
CA THR A 99 -1.83 9.04 -7.78
C THR A 99 -2.63 10.01 -6.91
N VAL A 100 -3.39 10.90 -7.54
CA VAL A 100 -4.29 11.82 -6.82
C VAL A 100 -5.65 11.14 -6.66
N ASN A 101 -6.20 11.16 -5.44
CA ASN A 101 -7.48 10.52 -5.10
C ASN A 101 -7.55 9.07 -5.57
N GLU A 102 -6.51 8.29 -5.26
CA GLU A 102 -6.40 6.91 -5.69
C GLU A 102 -7.56 6.07 -5.17
N ARG A 103 -8.13 5.26 -6.07
CA ARG A 103 -9.20 4.31 -5.81
C ARG A 103 -8.82 2.99 -6.46
N PHE A 104 -9.19 1.90 -5.82
CA PHE A 104 -8.96 0.56 -6.33
C PHE A 104 -10.29 -0.06 -6.75
N ASP A 105 -10.39 -0.51 -8.00
CA ASP A 105 -11.52 -1.28 -8.50
C ASP A 105 -11.26 -2.76 -8.22
N PHE A 106 -12.07 -3.34 -7.36
CA PHE A 106 -12.04 -4.77 -7.02
C PHE A 106 -13.10 -5.52 -7.84
N PRO A 107 -12.86 -6.77 -8.23
CA PRO A 107 -13.86 -7.60 -8.92
C PRO A 107 -14.99 -8.10 -8.00
N PHE A 108 -15.01 -7.67 -6.73
CA PHE A 108 -16.00 -7.99 -5.71
C PHE A 108 -16.20 -6.79 -4.79
N GLU A 109 -17.36 -6.74 -4.13
CA GLU A 109 -17.65 -5.70 -3.15
C GLU A 109 -16.99 -6.02 -1.80
N ILE A 110 -16.30 -5.02 -1.22
CA ILE A 110 -15.69 -5.11 0.12
C ILE A 110 -16.41 -4.09 1.02
N ASP A 111 -17.12 -4.57 2.03
CA ASP A 111 -17.73 -3.74 3.08
C ASP A 111 -17.06 -4.04 4.43
N ILE A 112 -16.21 -3.12 4.89
CA ILE A 112 -15.50 -3.25 6.17
C ILE A 112 -16.18 -2.38 7.22
N LYS A 113 -16.93 -3.02 8.13
CA LYS A 113 -17.61 -2.35 9.24
C LYS A 113 -16.67 -2.22 10.44
N THR A 114 -16.02 -1.08 10.58
CA THR A 114 -15.06 -0.83 11.67
C THR A 114 -15.72 -0.50 13.01
N GLY A 115 -17.02 -0.19 13.04
CA GLY A 115 -17.70 0.24 14.24
C GLY A 115 -17.03 1.45 14.88
N ASN A 116 -16.62 1.30 16.15
CA ASN A 116 -15.91 2.34 16.90
C ASN A 116 -14.38 2.21 16.83
N VAL A 117 -13.86 1.32 15.96
CA VAL A 117 -12.42 1.16 15.80
C VAL A 117 -11.89 2.31 14.93
N GLY A 118 -11.03 3.12 15.52
CA GLY A 118 -10.39 4.26 14.85
C GLY A 118 -8.88 4.09 14.77
N GLY A 119 -8.29 4.71 13.75
CA GLY A 119 -6.85 4.71 13.53
C GLY A 119 -6.31 3.43 12.85
N PRO A 120 -5.05 3.47 12.41
CA PRO A 120 -4.47 2.43 11.53
C PRO A 120 -4.10 1.13 12.26
N SER A 121 -4.16 1.09 13.59
CA SER A 121 -3.64 -0.01 14.41
C SER A 121 -4.43 -1.33 14.31
N ALA A 122 -5.58 -1.35 13.64
CA ALA A 122 -6.35 -2.54 13.33
C ALA A 122 -6.10 -3.05 11.90
N GLY A 123 -5.25 -2.38 11.12
CA GLY A 123 -5.03 -2.66 9.71
C GLY A 123 -4.66 -4.10 9.43
N LEU A 124 -3.69 -4.66 10.17
CA LEU A 124 -3.32 -6.06 10.07
C LEU A 124 -4.52 -7.01 10.19
N MET A 125 -5.32 -6.85 11.27
CA MET A 125 -6.44 -7.75 11.52
C MET A 125 -7.58 -7.57 10.52
N MET A 126 -7.78 -6.37 9.99
CA MET A 126 -8.72 -6.12 8.90
C MET A 126 -8.26 -6.81 7.61
N ALA A 127 -6.97 -6.72 7.27
CA ALA A 127 -6.40 -7.38 6.10
C ALA A 127 -6.50 -8.91 6.21
N LEU A 128 -6.16 -9.48 7.37
CA LEU A 128 -6.32 -10.92 7.64
C LEU A 128 -7.79 -11.37 7.54
N ASN A 129 -8.73 -10.56 8.04
CA ASN A 129 -10.16 -10.88 7.94
C ASN A 129 -10.65 -10.83 6.48
N VAL A 130 -10.25 -9.82 5.69
CA VAL A 130 -10.55 -9.75 4.25
C VAL A 130 -9.98 -10.98 3.54
N TYR A 131 -8.71 -11.31 3.79
CA TYR A 131 -8.07 -12.48 3.21
C TYR A 131 -8.81 -13.76 3.53
N ASN A 132 -9.17 -13.99 4.80
CA ASN A 132 -9.91 -15.17 5.23
C ASN A 132 -11.29 -15.30 4.57
N ASN A 133 -11.94 -14.18 4.25
CA ASN A 133 -13.24 -14.19 3.54
C ASN A 133 -13.10 -14.40 2.01
N LEU A 134 -11.90 -14.23 1.45
CA LEU A 134 -11.64 -14.39 0.03
C LEU A 134 -11.17 -15.80 -0.37
N ILE A 135 -10.82 -16.62 0.61
CA ILE A 135 -10.41 -18.02 0.39
C ILE A 135 -11.47 -18.99 0.93
N PRO A 136 -11.56 -20.21 0.39
CA PRO A 136 -12.55 -21.20 0.82
C PRO A 136 -12.29 -21.76 2.21
N GLU A 137 -11.04 -21.83 2.63
CA GLU A 137 -10.56 -22.39 3.89
C GLU A 137 -10.57 -21.33 4.99
N ASP A 138 -11.01 -21.71 6.21
CA ASP A 138 -10.85 -20.85 7.38
C ASP A 138 -9.39 -20.94 7.90
N ILE A 139 -8.59 -19.88 7.71
CA ILE A 139 -7.19 -19.84 8.17
C ILE A 139 -7.06 -19.97 9.68
N THR A 140 -8.10 -19.62 10.42
CA THR A 140 -8.06 -19.65 11.89
C THR A 140 -8.32 -21.04 12.47
N ASN A 141 -8.90 -21.95 11.67
CA ASN A 141 -9.35 -23.28 12.13
C ASN A 141 -10.19 -23.18 13.41
N SER A 142 -11.08 -22.17 13.47
CA SER A 142 -11.94 -21.88 14.63
C SER A 142 -11.22 -21.38 15.90
N LEU A 143 -9.92 -21.07 15.84
CA LEU A 143 -9.20 -20.44 16.95
C LEU A 143 -9.60 -18.97 17.10
N VAL A 144 -9.58 -18.51 18.34
CA VAL A 144 -9.78 -17.08 18.65
C VAL A 144 -8.45 -16.36 18.53
N ILE A 145 -8.22 -15.71 17.40
CA ILE A 145 -6.99 -14.98 17.09
C ILE A 145 -7.24 -13.49 17.26
N ALA A 146 -6.38 -12.81 17.98
CA ALA A 146 -6.34 -11.37 18.09
C ALA A 146 -5.01 -10.82 17.57
N GLY A 147 -4.95 -9.52 17.34
CA GLY A 147 -3.71 -8.87 16.95
C GLY A 147 -3.84 -7.36 16.86
N THR A 148 -2.71 -6.72 16.63
CA THR A 148 -2.64 -5.29 16.36
C THR A 148 -1.43 -5.01 15.48
N GLY A 149 -1.50 -3.96 14.67
CA GLY A 149 -0.46 -3.55 13.75
C GLY A 149 -1.05 -2.64 12.67
N THR A 150 -0.28 -1.67 12.19
CA THR A 150 -0.58 -1.05 10.91
C THR A 150 -0.27 -2.04 9.79
N ILE A 151 -0.77 -1.80 8.60
CA ILE A 151 -0.42 -2.56 7.40
C ILE A 151 -0.12 -1.57 6.28
N GLU A 152 1.01 -1.77 5.61
CA GLU A 152 1.42 -0.98 4.46
C GLU A 152 1.12 -1.75 3.16
N ILE A 153 1.22 -1.07 2.03
CA ILE A 153 0.87 -1.65 0.72
C ILE A 153 1.83 -2.77 0.30
N ASP A 154 3.06 -2.77 0.82
CA ASP A 154 4.07 -3.81 0.60
C ASP A 154 3.90 -5.02 1.54
N GLY A 155 2.87 -5.00 2.40
CA GLY A 155 2.60 -6.04 3.38
C GLY A 155 3.38 -5.89 4.70
N SER A 156 4.19 -4.86 4.88
CA SER A 156 4.89 -4.62 6.14
C SER A 156 3.93 -4.21 7.26
N VAL A 157 4.23 -4.65 8.49
CA VAL A 157 3.43 -4.42 9.69
C VAL A 157 4.15 -3.47 10.63
N GLY A 158 3.56 -2.30 10.86
CA GLY A 158 4.16 -1.26 11.68
C GLY A 158 3.70 -1.24 13.14
N PRO A 159 4.50 -0.58 14.01
CA PRO A 159 4.25 -0.48 15.44
C PRO A 159 3.00 0.35 15.79
N VAL A 160 2.47 0.10 16.98
CA VAL A 160 1.25 0.76 17.48
C VAL A 160 1.40 1.21 18.93
N GLY A 161 0.54 2.13 19.35
CA GLY A 161 0.43 2.53 20.76
C GLY A 161 -0.53 1.63 21.57
N GLY A 162 -0.31 1.59 22.88
CA GLY A 162 -1.22 0.95 23.83
C GLY A 162 -1.31 -0.57 23.73
N VAL A 163 -0.19 -1.23 23.40
CA VAL A 163 -0.13 -2.67 23.20
C VAL A 163 -0.56 -3.45 24.44
N LYS A 164 -0.12 -3.06 25.63
CA LYS A 164 -0.52 -3.75 26.90
C LYS A 164 -2.04 -3.80 27.06
N GLN A 165 -2.72 -2.67 26.83
CA GLN A 165 -4.17 -2.58 26.97
C GLN A 165 -4.89 -3.48 25.94
N LYS A 166 -4.35 -3.53 24.70
CA LYS A 166 -4.88 -4.38 23.63
C LYS A 166 -4.71 -5.86 23.94
N VAL A 167 -3.52 -6.28 24.39
CA VAL A 167 -3.27 -7.65 24.82
C VAL A 167 -4.19 -8.06 25.97
N ILE A 168 -4.36 -7.20 26.99
CA ILE A 168 -5.29 -7.47 28.10
C ILE A 168 -6.73 -7.63 27.60
N ALA A 169 -7.16 -6.79 26.67
CA ALA A 169 -8.50 -6.88 26.08
C ALA A 169 -8.67 -8.16 25.26
N ALA A 170 -7.68 -8.54 24.43
CA ALA A 170 -7.66 -9.75 23.64
C ALA A 170 -7.75 -11.01 24.52
N LYS A 171 -6.97 -11.08 25.59
CA LYS A 171 -7.06 -12.17 26.59
C LYS A 171 -8.43 -12.28 27.23
N ARG A 172 -9.05 -11.17 27.61
CA ARG A 172 -10.41 -11.16 28.16
C ARG A 172 -11.46 -11.63 27.15
N ALA A 173 -11.19 -11.45 25.86
CA ALA A 173 -12.03 -11.95 24.78
C ALA A 173 -11.76 -13.43 24.44
N GLY A 174 -10.81 -14.09 25.14
CA GLY A 174 -10.50 -15.48 24.96
C GLY A 174 -9.50 -15.77 23.84
N ALA A 175 -8.70 -14.79 23.43
CA ALA A 175 -7.70 -15.02 22.40
C ALA A 175 -6.66 -16.03 22.83
N GLU A 176 -6.43 -17.04 21.99
CA GLU A 176 -5.45 -18.10 22.15
C GLU A 176 -4.10 -17.71 21.52
N LEU A 177 -4.16 -16.96 20.41
CA LEU A 177 -3.02 -16.38 19.72
C LEU A 177 -3.18 -14.87 19.61
N ILE A 178 -2.11 -14.12 19.94
CA ILE A 178 -2.07 -12.66 19.76
C ILE A 178 -0.86 -12.28 18.90
N LEU A 179 -1.13 -11.65 17.75
CA LEU A 179 -0.11 -11.15 16.83
C LEU A 179 0.21 -9.69 17.17
N VAL A 180 1.50 -9.39 17.33
CA VAL A 180 1.97 -8.03 17.61
C VAL A 180 3.16 -7.68 16.71
N PRO A 181 3.35 -6.42 16.32
CA PRO A 181 4.56 -6.00 15.60
C PRO A 181 5.82 -6.33 16.45
N THR A 182 6.89 -6.76 15.80
CA THR A 182 8.18 -7.04 16.49
C THR A 182 8.63 -5.87 17.35
N ALA A 183 8.45 -4.63 16.89
CA ALA A 183 8.77 -3.42 17.66
C ALA A 183 7.97 -3.27 18.97
N ASN A 184 6.84 -3.96 19.09
CA ASN A 184 5.99 -3.97 20.29
C ASN A 184 6.12 -5.25 21.14
N PHE A 185 6.89 -6.23 20.67
CA PHE A 185 6.94 -7.56 21.28
C PHE A 185 7.42 -7.55 22.73
N GLU A 186 8.51 -6.84 23.02
CA GLU A 186 9.07 -6.75 24.37
C GLU A 186 8.07 -6.16 25.41
N GLU A 187 7.18 -5.26 24.94
CA GLU A 187 6.12 -4.71 25.78
C GLU A 187 4.97 -5.69 26.00
N ALA A 188 4.67 -6.53 25.02
CA ALA A 188 3.55 -7.48 25.01
C ALA A 188 3.90 -8.81 25.70
N LYS A 189 5.09 -9.36 25.46
CA LYS A 189 5.53 -10.70 25.89
C LYS A 189 5.33 -11.01 27.37
N PRO A 190 5.58 -10.08 28.33
CA PRO A 190 5.33 -10.34 29.74
C PRO A 190 3.86 -10.63 30.10
N LEU A 191 2.92 -10.41 29.19
CA LEU A 191 1.50 -10.66 29.37
C LEU A 191 1.06 -12.03 28.84
N GLU A 192 1.95 -12.81 28.27
CA GLU A 192 1.69 -14.17 27.79
C GLU A 192 1.27 -15.09 28.94
N THR A 193 0.48 -16.12 28.65
CA THR A 193 0.04 -17.13 29.61
C THR A 193 0.00 -18.49 28.92
N GLU A 194 -0.21 -19.56 29.70
CA GLU A 194 -0.37 -20.93 29.16
C GLU A 194 -1.54 -21.04 28.14
N SER A 195 -2.56 -20.18 28.27
CA SER A 195 -3.73 -20.19 27.39
C SER A 195 -3.70 -19.14 26.27
N THR A 196 -2.66 -18.32 26.21
CA THR A 196 -2.55 -17.24 25.21
C THR A 196 -1.10 -17.06 24.81
N GLU A 197 -0.76 -17.44 23.59
CA GLU A 197 0.57 -17.22 23.01
C GLU A 197 0.64 -15.84 22.36
N ILE A 198 1.77 -15.13 22.55
CA ILE A 198 2.02 -13.82 21.92
C ILE A 198 3.19 -13.97 20.96
N VAL A 199 2.96 -13.69 19.68
CA VAL A 199 3.93 -13.84 18.61
C VAL A 199 4.23 -12.53 17.94
N ALA A 200 5.53 -12.25 17.74
CA ALA A 200 6.01 -11.10 16.97
C ALA A 200 5.90 -11.38 15.48
N ILE A 201 5.50 -10.36 14.71
CA ILE A 201 5.45 -10.42 13.25
C ILE A 201 5.87 -9.06 12.66
N ASP A 202 6.48 -9.08 11.49
CA ASP A 202 6.88 -7.89 10.74
C ASP A 202 6.15 -7.74 9.40
N THR A 203 5.51 -8.83 8.93
CA THR A 203 4.80 -8.82 7.65
C THR A 203 3.47 -9.57 7.70
N PHE A 204 2.62 -9.28 6.71
CA PHE A 204 1.36 -10.01 6.50
C PHE A 204 1.58 -11.50 6.24
N ASP A 205 2.60 -11.85 5.46
CA ASP A 205 2.93 -13.23 5.14
C ASP A 205 3.41 -14.01 6.36
N GLU A 206 4.22 -13.38 7.23
CA GLU A 206 4.59 -13.97 8.53
C GLU A 206 3.37 -14.20 9.41
N ALA A 207 2.41 -13.27 9.43
CA ALA A 207 1.17 -13.47 10.18
C ALA A 207 0.39 -14.69 9.67
N LEU A 208 0.26 -14.88 8.35
CA LEU A 208 -0.38 -16.06 7.76
C LEU A 208 0.37 -17.35 8.12
N GLN A 209 1.70 -17.33 8.05
CA GLN A 209 2.52 -18.49 8.42
C GLN A 209 2.33 -18.88 9.90
N VAL A 210 2.40 -17.90 10.81
CA VAL A 210 2.19 -18.10 12.25
C VAL A 210 0.81 -18.69 12.54
N ILE A 211 -0.24 -18.14 11.89
CA ILE A 211 -1.60 -18.66 12.03
C ILE A 211 -1.68 -20.10 11.57
N SER A 212 -1.12 -20.43 10.40
CA SER A 212 -1.11 -21.78 9.85
C SER A 212 -0.39 -22.78 10.74
N GLU A 213 0.79 -22.42 11.26
CA GLU A 213 1.58 -23.25 12.18
C GLU A 213 0.85 -23.48 13.52
N TYR A 214 0.23 -22.44 14.05
CA TYR A 214 -0.54 -22.51 15.30
C TYR A 214 -1.80 -23.36 15.15
N SER A 215 -2.52 -23.20 14.06
CA SER A 215 -3.76 -23.94 13.74
C SER A 215 -3.52 -25.44 13.49
N SER A 216 -2.27 -25.84 13.26
CA SER A 216 -1.88 -27.22 12.97
C SER A 216 -1.44 -28.00 14.22
N ARG A 217 -1.38 -27.36 15.40
CA ARG A 217 -1.00 -27.97 16.69
C ARG A 217 -2.18 -28.68 17.33
#